data_273cae4fef41754efc0808444f953a13
#
_entry.id   273cae4fef41754efc0808444f953a13
#
_cell.length_a   1.000
_cell.length_b   1.000
_cell.length_c   1.000
_cell.angle_alpha   90.00
_cell.angle_beta   90.00
_cell.angle_gamma   90.00
#
_symmetry.space_group_name_H-M   'P 1'
#
loop_
_entity.id
_entity.type
_entity.pdbx_description
1 polymer ?
#
loop_
_entity_poly.entity_id
_entity_poly.type
_entity_poly.pdbx_seq_one_letter_code
_entity_poly.pdbx_strand_id
1 'polypeptide(L)'
;MRRALPQAVQVSDRWHLWKNLCEKTLAEVRSHSTCWATASTPRPAGVHEQTTRERWHQIHDLLNKGVGLLECARRLNLALNTVKRYARTREPEALRRAPRYRPTLVDPYRDHLRERRAADSAVPVKQLFREIQEQGYIGSFNLLYRYITQRRAEGERPVTTPRWLARLMLTHPDHLRDKDTTLLAELTAACPDMAQLDSLIREFTHLLTPAPGNDKKLTAWIASVRTAQLPYLHGFTNGLELDRAAVDAGLTLPHHNGRTEGVNTRTKRIMR
;
A
#
# COMPACT_ATOMS: atom_id res chain seq x y z
N MET A 1 28.30 -7.10 -19.84
CA MET A 1 29.36 -6.47 -19.02
C MET A 1 30.40 -7.45 -18.47
N ARG A 2 30.07 -8.62 -17.92
CA ARG A 2 31.03 -9.59 -17.39
C ARG A 2 32.13 -10.05 -18.37
N ARG A 3 31.90 -10.02 -19.71
CA ARG A 3 32.91 -10.37 -20.72
C ARG A 3 34.00 -9.32 -20.91
N ALA A 4 33.74 -8.06 -20.57
CA ALA A 4 34.71 -6.96 -20.78
C ALA A 4 35.63 -6.71 -19.58
N LEU A 5 35.16 -6.99 -18.35
CA LEU A 5 35.90 -6.79 -17.11
C LEU A 5 35.60 -7.94 -16.11
N PRO A 6 36.26 -9.08 -16.24
CA PRO A 6 35.96 -10.28 -15.41
C PRO A 6 36.17 -10.07 -13.91
N GLN A 7 37.02 -9.12 -13.52
CA GLN A 7 37.34 -8.79 -12.14
C GLN A 7 36.45 -7.68 -11.54
N ALA A 8 35.52 -7.13 -12.31
CA ALA A 8 34.66 -6.06 -11.82
C ALA A 8 33.58 -6.58 -10.87
N VAL A 9 33.53 -6.01 -9.67
CA VAL A 9 32.48 -6.29 -8.70
C VAL A 9 31.25 -5.45 -9.05
N GLN A 10 30.15 -6.12 -9.33
CA GLN A 10 28.86 -5.44 -9.53
C GLN A 10 28.28 -5.08 -8.16
N VAL A 11 27.87 -3.83 -7.99
CA VAL A 11 27.32 -3.29 -6.75
C VAL A 11 25.93 -2.77 -7.00
N SER A 12 24.93 -3.30 -6.28
CA SER A 12 23.55 -2.79 -6.33
C SER A 12 23.44 -1.41 -5.69
N ASP A 13 22.69 -0.53 -6.31
CA ASP A 13 22.43 0.80 -5.76
C ASP A 13 21.39 0.70 -4.64
N ARG A 14 21.77 1.14 -3.44
CA ARG A 14 20.90 1.17 -2.24
C ARG A 14 19.66 2.01 -2.42
N TRP A 15 19.71 3.09 -3.22
CA TRP A 15 18.53 3.89 -3.54
C TRP A 15 17.49 3.08 -4.31
N HIS A 16 17.92 2.27 -5.29
CA HIS A 16 17.02 1.38 -6.03
C HIS A 16 16.45 0.28 -5.14
N LEU A 17 17.25 -0.29 -4.22
CA LEU A 17 16.75 -1.25 -3.24
C LEU A 17 15.66 -0.61 -2.37
N TRP A 18 15.92 0.58 -1.84
CA TRP A 18 14.94 1.33 -1.05
C TRP A 18 13.68 1.67 -1.84
N LYS A 19 13.82 2.19 -3.05
CA LYS A 19 12.69 2.52 -3.92
C LYS A 19 11.81 1.30 -4.18
N ASN A 20 12.41 0.15 -4.48
CA ASN A 20 11.68 -1.09 -4.72
C ASN A 20 10.94 -1.55 -3.45
N LEU A 21 11.56 -1.46 -2.29
CA LEU A 21 10.89 -1.73 -1.01
C LEU A 21 9.70 -0.79 -0.80
N CYS A 22 9.83 0.51 -1.05
CA CYS A 22 8.74 1.48 -0.94
C CYS A 22 7.54 1.10 -1.81
N GLU A 23 7.78 0.66 -3.04
CA GLU A 23 6.72 0.22 -3.95
C GLU A 23 6.00 -1.03 -3.43
N LYS A 24 6.75 -1.99 -2.89
CA LYS A 24 6.18 -3.21 -2.30
C LYS A 24 5.44 -2.94 -1.00
N THR A 25 5.99 -2.10 -0.13
CA THR A 25 5.31 -1.62 1.08
C THR A 25 3.94 -1.01 0.74
N LEU A 26 3.88 -0.12 -0.25
CA LEU A 26 2.61 0.46 -0.66
C LEU A 26 1.63 -0.58 -1.20
N ALA A 27 2.12 -1.61 -1.87
CA ALA A 27 1.27 -2.70 -2.37
C ALA A 27 0.72 -3.55 -1.22
N GLU A 28 1.54 -3.89 -0.22
CA GLU A 28 1.09 -4.60 1.00
C GLU A 28 0.07 -3.79 1.79
N VAL A 29 0.37 -2.53 2.09
CA VAL A 29 -0.56 -1.65 2.81
C VAL A 29 -1.92 -1.55 2.10
N ARG A 30 -1.92 -1.55 0.76
CA ARG A 30 -3.17 -1.56 -0.03
C ARG A 30 -3.93 -2.87 0.06
N SER A 31 -3.24 -4.01 0.06
CA SER A 31 -3.87 -5.33 0.14
C SER A 31 -4.53 -5.56 1.50
N HIS A 32 -3.95 -5.01 2.57
CA HIS A 32 -4.46 -5.09 3.94
C HIS A 32 -5.36 -3.91 4.35
N SER A 33 -5.79 -3.08 3.39
CA SER A 33 -6.58 -1.87 3.70
C SER A 33 -7.89 -2.13 4.44
N THR A 34 -8.45 -3.33 4.34
CA THR A 34 -9.66 -3.74 5.08
C THR A 34 -9.40 -4.08 6.53
N CYS A 35 -8.17 -4.44 6.89
CA CYS A 35 -7.79 -4.82 8.26
C CYS A 35 -7.51 -3.59 9.12
N TRP A 36 -6.74 -2.64 8.60
CA TRP A 36 -6.30 -1.47 9.35
C TRP A 36 -7.17 -0.23 9.14
N ALA A 37 -7.94 -0.15 8.04
CA ALA A 37 -8.92 0.93 7.90
C ALA A 37 -10.02 0.70 8.92
N THR A 38 -10.06 1.52 9.96
CA THR A 38 -11.08 1.50 11.01
C THR A 38 -12.46 1.24 10.42
N ALA A 39 -13.14 0.28 11.01
CA ALA A 39 -14.42 -0.25 10.59
C ALA A 39 -15.41 0.87 10.31
N SER A 40 -15.46 1.27 9.07
CA SER A 40 -16.67 1.86 8.56
C SER A 40 -17.78 0.85 8.84
N THR A 41 -18.88 1.32 9.40
CA THR A 41 -20.13 0.58 9.63
C THR A 41 -20.31 -0.55 8.61
N PRO A 42 -20.72 -1.76 9.03
CA PRO A 42 -20.88 -2.90 8.13
C PRO A 42 -21.74 -2.50 6.92
N ARG A 43 -21.09 -2.29 5.82
CA ARG A 43 -21.78 -2.00 4.57
C ARG A 43 -22.36 -3.31 4.07
N PRO A 44 -23.66 -3.38 3.75
CA PRO A 44 -24.22 -4.60 3.18
C PRO A 44 -23.39 -5.00 1.95
N ALA A 45 -23.04 -6.29 1.87
CA ALA A 45 -22.23 -6.84 0.80
C ALA A 45 -22.85 -6.48 -0.55
N GLY A 46 -22.17 -5.66 -1.34
CA GLY A 46 -22.62 -5.32 -2.68
C GLY A 46 -22.41 -6.49 -3.63
N VAL A 47 -23.12 -6.51 -4.77
CA VAL A 47 -23.00 -7.54 -5.81
C VAL A 47 -21.54 -7.85 -6.19
N HIS A 48 -20.69 -6.80 -6.28
CA HIS A 48 -19.26 -6.96 -6.56
C HIS A 48 -18.49 -7.69 -5.46
N GLU A 49 -18.89 -7.52 -4.24
CA GLU A 49 -18.25 -8.18 -3.10
C GLU A 49 -18.60 -9.66 -3.08
N GLN A 50 -19.86 -9.98 -3.31
CA GLN A 50 -20.32 -11.35 -3.42
C GLN A 50 -19.61 -12.08 -4.57
N THR A 51 -19.55 -11.47 -5.76
CA THR A 51 -18.80 -12.00 -6.91
C THR A 51 -17.32 -12.20 -6.60
N THR A 52 -16.71 -11.31 -5.81
CA THR A 52 -15.31 -11.44 -5.41
C THR A 52 -15.11 -12.63 -4.49
N ARG A 53 -15.99 -12.82 -3.51
CA ARG A 53 -15.96 -13.96 -2.58
C ARG A 53 -16.18 -15.28 -3.32
N GLU A 54 -17.17 -15.35 -4.19
CA GLU A 54 -17.43 -16.54 -5.01
C GLU A 54 -16.23 -16.94 -5.88
N ARG A 55 -15.61 -15.97 -6.55
CA ARG A 55 -14.40 -16.21 -7.36
C ARG A 55 -13.22 -16.68 -6.52
N TRP A 56 -13.07 -16.13 -5.33
CA TRP A 56 -12.02 -16.57 -4.41
C TRP A 56 -12.22 -18.05 -4.05
N HIS A 57 -13.41 -18.45 -3.64
CA HIS A 57 -13.73 -19.83 -3.33
C HIS A 57 -13.49 -20.76 -4.53
N GLN A 58 -13.99 -20.40 -5.71
CA GLN A 58 -13.80 -21.19 -6.93
C GLN A 58 -12.33 -21.44 -7.25
N ILE A 59 -11.48 -20.41 -7.10
CA ILE A 59 -10.04 -20.53 -7.36
C ILE A 59 -9.37 -21.41 -6.31
N HIS A 60 -9.65 -21.20 -5.03
CA HIS A 60 -9.05 -21.99 -3.95
C HIS A 60 -9.50 -23.44 -3.96
N ASP A 61 -10.76 -23.73 -4.33
CA ASP A 61 -11.26 -25.09 -4.50
C ASP A 61 -10.52 -25.84 -5.62
N LEU A 62 -10.22 -25.16 -6.74
CA LEU A 62 -9.43 -25.74 -7.81
C LEU A 62 -7.98 -25.95 -7.41
N LEU A 63 -7.37 -25.00 -6.71
CA LEU A 63 -6.00 -25.10 -6.22
C LEU A 63 -5.85 -26.24 -5.20
N ASN A 64 -6.81 -26.40 -4.29
CA ASN A 64 -6.83 -27.49 -3.32
C ASN A 64 -6.97 -28.87 -3.97
N LYS A 65 -7.57 -28.94 -5.18
CA LYS A 65 -7.62 -30.13 -6.03
C LYS A 65 -6.36 -30.34 -6.87
N GLY A 66 -5.30 -29.54 -6.66
CA GLY A 66 -4.04 -29.63 -7.38
C GLY A 66 -4.04 -29.03 -8.80
N VAL A 67 -5.08 -28.26 -9.15
CA VAL A 67 -5.16 -27.61 -10.47
C VAL A 67 -4.21 -26.42 -10.53
N GLY A 68 -3.35 -26.36 -11.54
CA GLY A 68 -2.40 -25.27 -11.72
C GLY A 68 -3.06 -23.92 -12.07
N LEU A 69 -2.40 -22.80 -11.76
CA LEU A 69 -2.92 -21.41 -11.93
C LEU A 69 -3.39 -21.11 -13.36
N LEU A 70 -2.67 -21.62 -14.37
CA LEU A 70 -3.02 -21.40 -15.78
C LEU A 70 -4.31 -22.12 -16.15
N GLU A 71 -4.49 -23.33 -15.64
CA GLU A 71 -5.68 -24.11 -15.86
C GLU A 71 -6.89 -23.56 -15.09
N CYS A 72 -6.68 -23.01 -13.88
CA CYS A 72 -7.71 -22.26 -13.17
C CYS A 72 -8.18 -21.04 -13.99
N ALA A 73 -7.24 -20.33 -14.62
CA ALA A 73 -7.55 -19.18 -15.47
C ALA A 73 -8.43 -19.58 -16.67
N ARG A 74 -8.11 -20.72 -17.31
CA ARG A 74 -8.89 -21.27 -18.43
C ARG A 74 -10.30 -21.68 -18.00
N ARG A 75 -10.41 -22.50 -16.94
CA ARG A 75 -11.70 -23.03 -16.46
C ARG A 75 -12.65 -21.95 -16.00
N LEU A 76 -12.13 -20.92 -15.33
CA LEU A 76 -12.95 -19.83 -14.79
C LEU A 76 -13.10 -18.65 -15.75
N ASN A 77 -12.50 -18.73 -16.94
CA ASN A 77 -12.45 -17.62 -17.92
C ASN A 77 -11.99 -16.30 -17.29
N LEU A 78 -10.90 -16.38 -16.54
CA LEU A 78 -10.28 -15.24 -15.85
C LEU A 78 -8.87 -14.97 -16.37
N ALA A 79 -8.47 -13.70 -16.37
CA ALA A 79 -7.08 -13.37 -16.67
C ALA A 79 -6.13 -14.00 -15.63
N LEU A 80 -5.00 -14.56 -16.08
CA LEU A 80 -4.02 -15.23 -15.21
C LEU A 80 -3.56 -14.34 -14.04
N ASN A 81 -3.36 -13.03 -14.28
CA ASN A 81 -2.99 -12.09 -13.22
C ASN A 81 -4.09 -11.94 -12.16
N THR A 82 -5.35 -12.08 -12.56
CA THR A 82 -6.48 -12.11 -11.62
C THR A 82 -6.40 -13.36 -10.76
N VAL A 83 -6.24 -14.55 -11.38
CA VAL A 83 -6.11 -15.80 -10.64
C VAL A 83 -4.92 -15.78 -9.68
N LYS A 84 -3.74 -15.32 -10.13
CA LYS A 84 -2.56 -15.16 -9.26
C LYS A 84 -2.82 -14.25 -8.06
N ARG A 85 -3.56 -13.15 -8.24
CA ARG A 85 -3.92 -12.24 -7.15
C ARG A 85 -4.82 -12.94 -6.13
N TYR A 86 -5.85 -13.65 -6.58
CA TYR A 86 -6.77 -14.39 -5.71
C TYR A 86 -6.06 -15.54 -4.99
N ALA A 87 -5.24 -16.30 -5.71
CA ALA A 87 -4.48 -17.41 -5.14
C ALA A 87 -3.50 -17.02 -4.01
N ARG A 88 -2.96 -15.79 -4.07
CA ARG A 88 -2.06 -15.24 -3.04
C ARG A 88 -2.80 -14.71 -1.81
N THR A 89 -4.09 -14.50 -1.92
CA THR A 89 -4.88 -13.88 -0.87
C THR A 89 -5.47 -14.95 0.02
N ARG A 90 -5.17 -14.91 1.31
CA ARG A 90 -5.58 -15.91 2.29
C ARG A 90 -7.08 -15.91 2.55
N GLU A 91 -7.68 -14.73 2.54
CA GLU A 91 -9.11 -14.52 2.84
C GLU A 91 -9.75 -13.63 1.78
N PRO A 92 -10.99 -13.90 1.35
CA PRO A 92 -11.67 -13.10 0.33
C PRO A 92 -11.87 -11.64 0.74
N GLU A 93 -11.93 -11.36 2.04
CA GLU A 93 -12.08 -10.02 2.62
C GLU A 93 -10.89 -9.12 2.28
N ALA A 94 -9.68 -9.66 2.23
CA ALA A 94 -8.46 -8.92 1.86
C ALA A 94 -8.45 -8.45 0.39
N LEU A 95 -9.34 -9.00 -0.46
CA LEU A 95 -9.55 -8.55 -1.84
C LEU A 95 -10.47 -7.33 -1.94
N ARG A 96 -11.15 -6.95 -0.86
CA ARG A 96 -11.98 -5.75 -0.81
C ARG A 96 -11.10 -4.53 -1.03
N ARG A 97 -11.49 -3.67 -1.95
CA ARG A 97 -10.87 -2.35 -2.05
C ARG A 97 -11.48 -1.45 -0.97
N ALA A 98 -10.65 -0.92 -0.09
CA ALA A 98 -11.09 0.19 0.74
C ALA A 98 -11.71 1.29 -0.14
N PRO A 99 -12.85 1.87 0.27
CA PRO A 99 -13.46 2.96 -0.46
C PRO A 99 -12.42 4.07 -0.65
N ARG A 100 -12.17 4.45 -1.90
CA ARG A 100 -11.27 5.56 -2.21
C ARG A 100 -11.91 6.85 -1.71
N TYR A 101 -11.49 7.30 -0.55
CA TYR A 101 -11.85 8.63 -0.10
C TYR A 101 -11.05 9.65 -0.92
N ARG A 102 -11.76 10.41 -1.74
CA ARG A 102 -11.21 11.59 -2.40
C ARG A 102 -11.75 12.80 -1.66
N PRO A 103 -10.91 13.64 -1.06
CA PRO A 103 -11.35 14.90 -0.47
C PRO A 103 -12.13 15.71 -1.49
N THR A 104 -13.20 16.32 -1.05
CA THR A 104 -14.03 17.21 -1.86
C THR A 104 -14.18 18.56 -1.16
N LEU A 105 -14.62 19.58 -1.90
CA LEU A 105 -14.91 20.90 -1.34
C LEU A 105 -16.01 20.87 -0.27
N VAL A 106 -16.79 19.80 -0.19
CA VAL A 106 -17.85 19.62 0.82
C VAL A 106 -17.31 19.14 2.15
N ASP A 107 -16.14 18.49 2.17
CA ASP A 107 -15.61 17.87 3.38
C ASP A 107 -15.40 18.81 4.59
N PRO A 108 -15.00 20.08 4.43
CA PRO A 108 -14.93 21.01 5.55
C PRO A 108 -16.28 21.23 6.25
N TYR A 109 -17.40 21.09 5.53
CA TYR A 109 -18.76 21.33 6.03
C TYR A 109 -19.45 20.06 6.50
N ARG A 110 -18.75 18.93 6.54
CA ARG A 110 -19.32 17.63 6.82
C ARG A 110 -20.00 17.55 8.18
N ASP A 111 -19.37 18.08 9.21
CA ASP A 111 -19.87 17.99 10.57
C ASP A 111 -21.19 18.80 10.69
N HIS A 112 -21.24 20.01 10.13
CA HIS A 112 -22.46 20.79 10.00
C HIS A 112 -23.57 20.01 9.28
N LEU A 113 -23.27 19.41 8.13
CA LEU A 113 -24.25 18.62 7.36
C LEU A 113 -24.74 17.40 8.15
N ARG A 114 -23.87 16.76 8.92
CA ARG A 114 -24.19 15.61 9.77
C ARG A 114 -25.14 16.02 10.91
N GLU A 115 -24.82 17.10 11.61
CA GLU A 115 -25.64 17.64 12.70
C GLU A 115 -27.01 18.07 12.22
N ARG A 116 -27.06 18.81 11.10
CA ARG A 116 -28.34 19.25 10.53
C ARG A 116 -29.25 18.10 10.12
N ARG A 117 -28.67 17.05 9.52
CA ARG A 117 -29.42 15.85 9.14
C ARG A 117 -29.77 14.94 10.31
N ALA A 118 -29.00 14.96 11.37
CA ALA A 118 -29.34 14.27 12.61
C ALA A 118 -30.53 14.96 13.32
N ALA A 119 -30.57 16.30 13.30
CA ALA A 119 -31.68 17.09 13.85
C ALA A 119 -32.95 17.00 12.99
N ASP A 120 -32.81 16.99 11.67
CA ASP A 120 -33.91 16.87 10.70
C ASP A 120 -33.48 16.02 9.51
N SER A 121 -33.92 14.78 9.48
CA SER A 121 -33.59 13.82 8.39
C SER A 121 -34.23 14.20 7.05
N ALA A 122 -35.28 15.04 7.05
CA ALA A 122 -36.03 15.48 5.89
C ALA A 122 -35.55 16.84 5.34
N VAL A 123 -34.54 17.46 5.95
CA VAL A 123 -34.00 18.76 5.54
C VAL A 123 -33.71 18.80 4.04
N PRO A 124 -34.27 19.76 3.26
CA PRO A 124 -34.02 19.84 1.83
C PRO A 124 -32.54 20.13 1.52
N VAL A 125 -31.97 19.42 0.53
CA VAL A 125 -30.57 19.64 0.12
C VAL A 125 -30.30 21.07 -0.32
N LYS A 126 -31.33 21.77 -0.89
CA LYS A 126 -31.24 23.19 -1.25
C LYS A 126 -31.00 24.09 -0.03
N GLN A 127 -31.61 23.76 1.10
CA GLN A 127 -31.39 24.49 2.34
C GLN A 127 -29.97 24.26 2.88
N LEU A 128 -29.54 23.01 2.95
CA LEU A 128 -28.17 22.66 3.34
C LEU A 128 -27.14 23.36 2.44
N PHE A 129 -27.43 23.49 1.16
CA PHE A 129 -26.55 24.18 0.22
C PHE A 129 -26.41 25.67 0.55
N ARG A 130 -27.50 26.35 0.89
CA ARG A 130 -27.47 27.76 1.33
C ARG A 130 -26.68 27.93 2.63
N GLU A 131 -26.95 27.06 3.61
CA GLU A 131 -26.27 27.09 4.91
C GLU A 131 -24.73 26.97 4.75
N ILE A 132 -24.25 26.04 3.91
CA ILE A 132 -22.79 25.90 3.69
C ILE A 132 -22.22 27.00 2.78
N GLN A 133 -23.02 27.58 1.87
CA GLN A 133 -22.59 28.77 1.11
C GLN A 133 -22.36 29.98 2.01
N GLU A 134 -23.20 30.19 3.01
CA GLU A 134 -23.03 31.23 4.04
C GLU A 134 -21.73 30.99 4.87
N GLN A 135 -21.32 29.73 5.00
CA GLN A 135 -20.04 29.34 5.64
C GLN A 135 -18.84 29.38 4.68
N GLY A 136 -19.03 29.84 3.44
CA GLY A 136 -17.94 30.00 2.48
C GLY A 136 -17.77 28.86 1.46
N TYR A 137 -18.77 27.98 1.29
CA TYR A 137 -18.71 26.94 0.26
C TYR A 137 -18.81 27.53 -1.14
N ILE A 138 -17.82 27.26 -1.99
CA ILE A 138 -17.75 27.76 -3.38
C ILE A 138 -18.03 26.68 -4.43
N GLY A 139 -18.36 25.44 -4.00
CA GLY A 139 -18.60 24.33 -4.90
C GLY A 139 -20.01 24.31 -5.47
N SER A 140 -20.29 23.40 -6.42
CA SER A 140 -21.59 23.29 -7.07
C SER A 140 -22.62 22.55 -6.20
N PHE A 141 -23.91 22.84 -6.43
CA PHE A 141 -25.01 22.11 -5.84
C PHE A 141 -24.97 20.61 -6.15
N ASN A 142 -24.60 20.23 -7.38
CA ASN A 142 -24.49 18.82 -7.79
C ASN A 142 -23.41 18.07 -7.03
N LEU A 143 -22.34 18.74 -6.61
CA LEU A 143 -21.30 18.13 -5.78
C LEU A 143 -21.84 17.82 -4.38
N LEU A 144 -22.55 18.77 -3.75
CA LEU A 144 -23.21 18.55 -2.47
C LEU A 144 -24.29 17.47 -2.57
N TYR A 145 -25.15 17.53 -3.61
CA TYR A 145 -26.20 16.54 -3.82
C TYR A 145 -25.62 15.11 -3.91
N ARG A 146 -24.56 14.92 -4.70
CA ARG A 146 -23.86 13.63 -4.76
C ARG A 146 -23.22 13.23 -3.43
N TYR A 147 -22.66 14.18 -2.71
CA TYR A 147 -22.05 13.94 -1.40
C TYR A 147 -23.08 13.36 -0.41
N ILE A 148 -24.28 13.94 -0.38
CA ILE A 148 -25.37 13.50 0.49
C ILE A 148 -25.98 12.17 0.01
N THR A 149 -26.27 12.03 -1.28
CA THR A 149 -26.86 10.79 -1.84
C THR A 149 -25.93 9.59 -1.73
N GLN A 150 -24.63 9.82 -1.75
CA GLN A 150 -23.61 8.78 -1.48
C GLN A 150 -23.39 8.53 0.02
N ARG A 151 -24.20 9.13 0.89
CA ARG A 151 -24.11 9.06 2.37
C ARG A 151 -22.72 9.41 2.91
N ARG A 152 -22.00 10.30 2.23
CA ARG A 152 -20.64 10.70 2.64
C ARG A 152 -20.65 11.60 3.88
N ALA A 153 -21.75 12.30 4.13
CA ALA A 153 -21.93 13.08 5.35
C ALA A 153 -22.04 12.18 6.60
N GLU A 154 -22.72 11.04 6.47
CA GLU A 154 -23.01 10.10 7.55
C GLU A 154 -21.94 9.00 7.70
N GLY A 155 -21.23 8.67 6.62
CA GLY A 155 -20.19 7.65 6.62
C GLY A 155 -18.98 8.07 7.46
N GLU A 156 -18.34 7.14 8.16
CA GLU A 156 -17.08 7.42 8.83
C GLU A 156 -15.96 7.76 7.84
N ARG A 157 -15.15 8.76 8.17
CA ARG A 157 -13.94 9.05 7.41
C ARG A 157 -12.93 7.93 7.63
N PRO A 158 -12.34 7.34 6.60
CA PRO A 158 -11.15 6.55 6.82
C PRO A 158 -10.09 7.45 7.47
N VAL A 159 -9.57 7.01 8.60
CA VAL A 159 -8.59 7.77 9.41
C VAL A 159 -7.36 8.12 8.57
N THR A 160 -7.02 7.26 7.60
CA THR A 160 -5.90 7.49 6.71
C THR A 160 -6.06 6.79 5.35
N THR A 161 -5.19 7.12 4.41
CA THR A 161 -5.12 6.47 3.10
C THR A 161 -3.95 5.47 3.07
N PRO A 162 -4.00 4.43 2.21
CA PRO A 162 -2.87 3.49 2.07
C PRO A 162 -1.53 4.18 1.78
N ARG A 163 -1.55 5.26 0.99
CA ARG A 163 -0.34 6.05 0.72
C ARG A 163 0.20 6.74 1.97
N TRP A 164 -0.70 7.25 2.80
CA TRP A 164 -0.30 7.93 4.03
C TRP A 164 0.28 6.95 5.04
N LEU A 165 -0.38 5.80 5.25
CA LEU A 165 0.14 4.75 6.14
C LEU A 165 1.50 4.22 5.65
N ALA A 166 1.62 3.89 4.36
CA ALA A 166 2.91 3.47 3.80
C ALA A 166 4.00 4.55 3.98
N ARG A 167 3.65 5.84 3.83
CA ARG A 167 4.58 6.94 4.10
C ARG A 167 5.01 6.98 5.56
N LEU A 168 4.10 6.78 6.51
CA LEU A 168 4.45 6.76 7.94
C LEU A 168 5.43 5.63 8.24
N MET A 169 5.16 4.40 7.76
CA MET A 169 6.05 3.24 7.92
C MET A 169 7.45 3.46 7.32
N LEU A 170 7.53 4.17 6.18
CA LEU A 170 8.77 4.44 5.46
C LEU A 170 9.51 5.68 5.96
N THR A 171 8.93 6.45 6.87
CA THR A 171 9.58 7.62 7.48
C THR A 171 10.42 7.17 8.67
N HIS A 172 11.64 7.72 8.79
CA HIS A 172 12.50 7.45 9.94
C HIS A 172 11.75 7.83 11.24
N PRO A 173 11.81 7.01 12.31
CA PRO A 173 11.07 7.29 13.55
C PRO A 173 11.29 8.68 14.11
N ASP A 174 12.53 9.16 14.12
CA ASP A 174 12.90 10.49 14.63
C ASP A 174 12.30 11.66 13.83
N HIS A 175 11.80 11.39 12.63
CA HIS A 175 11.16 12.39 11.79
C HIS A 175 9.63 12.32 11.84
N LEU A 176 9.07 11.37 12.57
CA LEU A 176 7.63 11.28 12.82
C LEU A 176 7.24 12.28 13.93
N ARG A 177 6.10 12.93 13.74
CA ARG A 177 5.51 13.76 14.82
C ARG A 177 4.75 12.83 15.76
N ASP A 178 4.63 13.19 17.03
CA ASP A 178 3.95 12.38 18.06
C ASP A 178 2.59 11.86 17.63
N LYS A 179 1.77 12.71 17.01
CA LYS A 179 0.47 12.31 16.46
C LYS A 179 0.54 11.27 15.33
N ASP A 180 1.60 11.32 14.54
CA ASP A 180 1.80 10.39 13.42
C ASP A 180 2.33 9.04 13.97
N THR A 181 3.14 9.08 15.02
CA THR A 181 3.60 7.88 15.75
C THR A 181 2.44 7.16 16.44
N THR A 182 1.58 7.91 17.15
CA THR A 182 0.38 7.36 17.77
C THR A 182 -0.54 6.71 16.73
N LEU A 183 -0.82 7.43 15.63
CA LEU A 183 -1.64 6.91 14.54
C LEU A 183 -1.03 5.64 13.91
N LEU A 184 0.28 5.62 13.67
CA LEU A 184 0.96 4.43 13.14
C LEU A 184 0.79 3.25 14.10
N ALA A 185 0.98 3.46 15.41
CA ALA A 185 0.82 2.42 16.42
C ALA A 185 -0.62 1.87 16.44
N GLU A 186 -1.64 2.72 16.39
CA GLU A 186 -3.04 2.31 16.34
C GLU A 186 -3.35 1.49 15.08
N LEU A 187 -2.87 1.93 13.91
CA LEU A 187 -3.14 1.26 12.64
C LEU A 187 -2.39 -0.09 12.52
N THR A 188 -1.18 -0.18 13.06
CA THR A 188 -0.42 -1.44 13.11
C THR A 188 -0.99 -2.42 14.13
N ALA A 189 -1.48 -1.93 15.27
CA ALA A 189 -2.16 -2.77 16.27
C ALA A 189 -3.47 -3.40 15.74
N ALA A 190 -4.15 -2.72 14.81
CA ALA A 190 -5.36 -3.24 14.19
C ALA A 190 -5.13 -4.40 13.21
N CYS A 191 -3.88 -4.59 12.74
CA CYS A 191 -3.53 -5.63 11.76
C CYS A 191 -2.13 -6.17 12.06
N PRO A 192 -2.00 -7.43 12.54
CA PRO A 192 -0.71 -8.05 12.85
C PRO A 192 0.27 -8.06 11.67
N ASP A 193 -0.24 -8.27 10.45
CA ASP A 193 0.60 -8.25 9.24
C ASP A 193 1.19 -6.85 8.98
N MET A 194 0.47 -5.78 9.35
CA MET A 194 1.00 -4.42 9.25
C MET A 194 2.06 -4.12 10.32
N ALA A 195 1.90 -4.66 11.53
CA ALA A 195 2.93 -4.58 12.56
C ALA A 195 4.21 -5.30 12.12
N GLN A 196 4.06 -6.49 11.55
CA GLN A 196 5.19 -7.26 11.01
C GLN A 196 5.84 -6.54 9.83
N LEU A 197 5.05 -5.94 8.92
CA LEU A 197 5.56 -5.14 7.82
C LEU A 197 6.40 -3.95 8.32
N ASP A 198 5.92 -3.21 9.33
CA ASP A 198 6.66 -2.08 9.91
C ASP A 198 7.99 -2.51 10.49
N SER A 199 8.04 -3.63 11.24
CA SER A 199 9.28 -4.21 11.78
C SER A 199 10.26 -4.55 10.65
N LEU A 200 9.82 -5.27 9.63
CA LEU A 200 10.65 -5.68 8.50
C LEU A 200 11.20 -4.48 7.71
N ILE A 201 10.42 -3.42 7.56
CA ILE A 201 10.89 -2.18 6.92
C ILE A 201 12.03 -1.57 7.75
N ARG A 202 11.86 -1.45 9.07
CA ARG A 202 12.89 -0.90 9.96
C ARG A 202 14.17 -1.71 9.92
N GLU A 203 14.07 -3.03 10.00
CA GLU A 203 15.21 -3.93 9.90
C GLU A 203 15.97 -3.76 8.57
N PHE A 204 15.24 -3.68 7.43
CA PHE A 204 15.86 -3.46 6.13
C PHE A 204 16.53 -2.09 6.02
N THR A 205 15.96 -1.07 6.64
CA THR A 205 16.54 0.29 6.66
C THR A 205 17.93 0.29 7.27
N HIS A 206 18.16 -0.49 8.34
CA HIS A 206 19.48 -0.64 8.94
C HIS A 206 20.49 -1.28 7.98
N LEU A 207 20.06 -2.20 7.11
CA LEU A 207 20.95 -2.83 6.11
C LEU A 207 21.43 -1.84 5.05
N LEU A 208 20.70 -0.75 4.80
CA LEU A 208 21.09 0.27 3.82
C LEU A 208 22.30 1.11 4.26
N THR A 209 22.67 1.06 5.55
CA THR A 209 23.94 1.59 6.03
C THR A 209 25.00 0.51 5.85
N PRO A 210 25.97 0.70 4.93
CA PRO A 210 26.95 -0.35 4.63
C PRO A 210 27.76 -0.74 5.85
N ALA A 211 27.80 -2.05 6.12
CA ALA A 211 28.59 -2.59 7.21
C ALA A 211 29.00 -4.04 6.93
N PRO A 212 30.18 -4.49 7.41
CA PRO A 212 30.53 -5.91 7.39
C PRO A 212 29.46 -6.75 8.08
N GLY A 213 29.09 -7.89 7.48
CA GLY A 213 28.08 -8.81 8.03
C GLY A 213 26.63 -8.48 7.63
N ASN A 214 26.38 -7.43 6.88
CA ASN A 214 25.03 -7.13 6.36
C ASN A 214 24.52 -8.20 5.38
N ASP A 215 25.41 -8.93 4.70
CA ASP A 215 25.11 -10.11 3.90
C ASP A 215 24.41 -11.22 4.71
N LYS A 216 24.92 -11.50 5.91
CA LYS A 216 24.32 -12.47 6.85
C LYS A 216 23.00 -11.97 7.41
N LYS A 217 22.95 -10.69 7.78
CA LYS A 217 21.70 -10.04 8.26
C LYS A 217 20.64 -10.03 7.17
N LEU A 218 21.02 -9.80 5.91
CA LEU A 218 20.09 -9.87 4.77
C LEU A 218 19.51 -11.29 4.62
N THR A 219 20.34 -12.33 4.80
CA THR A 219 19.89 -13.72 4.76
C THR A 219 18.83 -13.99 5.84
N ALA A 220 19.06 -13.56 7.07
CA ALA A 220 18.11 -13.69 8.16
C ALA A 220 16.83 -12.89 7.89
N TRP A 221 16.97 -11.66 7.39
CA TRP A 221 15.85 -10.83 7.02
C TRP A 221 14.98 -11.46 5.91
N ILE A 222 15.59 -12.02 4.86
CA ILE A 222 14.87 -12.74 3.80
C ILE A 222 14.09 -13.93 4.39
N ALA A 223 14.70 -14.69 5.31
CA ALA A 223 14.03 -15.79 5.99
C ALA A 223 12.81 -15.30 6.79
N SER A 224 12.93 -14.19 7.53
CA SER A 224 11.81 -13.57 8.26
C SER A 224 10.68 -13.11 7.32
N VAL A 225 11.02 -12.50 6.18
CA VAL A 225 10.02 -12.11 5.18
C VAL A 225 9.28 -13.34 4.64
N ARG A 226 9.97 -14.45 4.38
CA ARG A 226 9.36 -15.66 3.83
C ARG A 226 8.36 -16.33 4.77
N THR A 227 8.52 -16.17 6.08
CA THR A 227 7.56 -16.66 7.07
C THR A 227 6.35 -15.73 7.25
N ALA A 228 6.45 -14.47 6.80
CA ALA A 228 5.40 -13.48 6.91
C ALA A 228 4.31 -13.68 5.85
N GLN A 229 3.08 -13.28 6.14
CA GLN A 229 1.94 -13.31 5.20
C GLN A 229 1.93 -12.04 4.31
N LEU A 230 3.08 -11.71 3.71
CA LEU A 230 3.34 -10.49 2.95
C LEU A 230 3.78 -10.81 1.50
N PRO A 231 2.84 -11.20 0.62
CA PRO A 231 3.15 -11.74 -0.71
C PRO A 231 3.88 -10.77 -1.65
N TYR A 232 3.65 -9.46 -1.52
CA TYR A 232 4.39 -8.47 -2.33
C TYR A 232 5.84 -8.33 -1.85
N LEU A 233 6.08 -8.50 -0.54
CA LEU A 233 7.42 -8.50 0.03
C LEU A 233 8.20 -9.77 -0.38
N HIS A 234 7.51 -10.93 -0.53
CA HIS A 234 8.11 -12.14 -1.12
C HIS A 234 8.61 -11.88 -2.54
N GLY A 235 7.86 -11.12 -3.35
CA GLY A 235 8.31 -10.71 -4.68
C GLY A 235 9.56 -9.81 -4.64
N PHE A 236 9.73 -9.01 -3.58
CA PHE A 236 10.93 -8.23 -3.37
C PHE A 236 12.15 -9.11 -3.02
N THR A 237 11.99 -10.05 -2.09
CA THR A 237 13.06 -10.98 -1.71
C THR A 237 13.53 -11.83 -2.87
N ASN A 238 12.63 -12.29 -3.74
CA ASN A 238 13.00 -13.01 -4.95
C ASN A 238 13.89 -12.16 -5.87
N GLY A 239 13.60 -10.87 -6.01
CA GLY A 239 14.46 -9.95 -6.76
C GLY A 239 15.83 -9.75 -6.14
N LEU A 240 15.92 -9.69 -4.80
CA LEU A 240 17.20 -9.60 -4.10
C LEU A 240 18.07 -10.85 -4.30
N GLU A 241 17.44 -12.03 -4.34
CA GLU A 241 18.16 -13.28 -4.53
C GLU A 241 18.65 -13.50 -5.95
N LEU A 242 17.94 -13.00 -6.96
CA LEU A 242 18.39 -13.06 -8.35
C LEU A 242 19.72 -12.33 -8.57
N ASP A 243 19.94 -11.22 -7.88
CA ASP A 243 21.14 -10.40 -7.98
C ASP A 243 21.95 -10.41 -6.66
N ARG A 244 21.88 -11.51 -5.91
CA ARG A 244 22.37 -11.62 -4.54
C ARG A 244 23.79 -11.09 -4.35
N ALA A 245 24.73 -11.46 -5.19
CA ALA A 245 26.11 -11.02 -5.08
C ALA A 245 26.26 -9.49 -5.20
N ALA A 246 25.50 -8.88 -6.10
CA ALA A 246 25.52 -7.42 -6.29
C ALA A 246 24.81 -6.69 -5.13
N VAL A 247 23.76 -7.28 -4.56
CA VAL A 247 23.06 -6.76 -3.38
C VAL A 247 23.97 -6.83 -2.15
N ASP A 248 24.61 -7.98 -1.88
CA ASP A 248 25.53 -8.15 -0.77
C ASP A 248 26.69 -7.13 -0.86
N ALA A 249 27.28 -6.96 -2.05
CA ALA A 249 28.30 -5.94 -2.29
C ALA A 249 27.77 -4.52 -2.03
N GLY A 250 26.51 -4.23 -2.41
CA GLY A 250 25.85 -2.95 -2.17
C GLY A 250 25.62 -2.63 -0.69
N LEU A 251 25.37 -3.66 0.13
CA LEU A 251 25.09 -3.52 1.56
C LEU A 251 26.35 -3.62 2.44
N THR A 252 27.46 -4.18 1.93
CA THR A 252 28.70 -4.35 2.70
C THR A 252 29.79 -3.36 2.33
N LEU A 253 29.82 -2.91 1.06
CA LEU A 253 30.86 -2.01 0.58
C LEU A 253 30.45 -0.54 0.67
N PRO A 254 31.40 0.38 0.88
CA PRO A 254 31.09 1.82 1.00
C PRO A 254 30.72 2.48 -0.34
N HIS A 255 30.82 1.76 -1.45
CA HIS A 255 30.56 2.29 -2.79
C HIS A 255 29.08 2.56 -3.02
N HIS A 256 28.78 3.62 -3.76
CA HIS A 256 27.42 3.97 -4.19
C HIS A 256 27.46 4.66 -5.56
N ASN A 257 26.35 4.55 -6.32
CA ASN A 257 26.22 5.11 -7.67
C ASN A 257 25.85 6.60 -7.72
N GLY A 258 25.63 7.25 -6.59
CA GLY A 258 25.10 8.63 -6.54
C GLY A 258 25.94 9.67 -7.32
N ARG A 259 27.27 9.49 -7.37
CA ARG A 259 28.16 10.35 -8.18
C ARG A 259 27.93 10.16 -9.67
N THR A 260 27.79 8.91 -10.12
CA THR A 260 27.61 8.56 -11.55
C THR A 260 26.25 9.04 -12.06
N GLU A 261 25.20 8.89 -11.27
CA GLU A 261 23.86 9.39 -11.63
C GLU A 261 23.80 10.92 -11.67
N GLY A 262 24.45 11.60 -10.73
CA GLY A 262 24.59 13.06 -10.73
C GLY A 262 25.28 13.58 -11.97
N VAL A 263 26.39 12.93 -12.39
CA VAL A 263 27.11 13.27 -13.62
C VAL A 263 26.25 13.00 -14.86
N ASN A 264 25.60 11.85 -14.95
CA ASN A 264 24.72 11.49 -16.06
C ASN A 264 23.53 12.46 -16.21
N THR A 265 22.93 12.88 -15.09
CA THR A 265 21.83 13.86 -15.08
C THR A 265 22.32 15.23 -15.54
N ARG A 266 23.51 15.65 -15.12
CA ARG A 266 24.13 16.90 -15.55
C ARG A 266 24.44 16.86 -17.04
N THR A 267 25.02 15.76 -17.53
CA THR A 267 25.32 15.58 -18.96
C THR A 267 24.06 15.62 -19.81
N LYS A 268 22.99 14.92 -19.43
CA LYS A 268 21.69 14.98 -20.12
C LYS A 268 21.05 16.37 -20.11
N ARG A 269 21.35 17.19 -19.10
CA ARG A 269 20.86 18.58 -19.02
C ARG A 269 21.64 19.53 -19.93
N ILE A 270 22.92 19.23 -20.18
CA ILE A 270 23.78 20.00 -21.08
C ILE A 270 23.50 19.64 -22.56
N MET A 271 23.08 18.40 -22.83
CA MET A 271 22.79 17.88 -24.17
C MET A 271 21.35 18.18 -24.67
N ARG A 272 20.51 18.83 -23.85
CA ARG A 272 19.16 19.31 -24.20
C ARG A 272 19.16 20.80 -24.44
#